data_636de28fb0dd1a772da311f8f5bf8d4c
#
_entry.id   636de28fb0dd1a772da311f8f5bf8d4c
#
_cell.length_a   1.000
_cell.length_b   1.000
_cell.length_c   1.000
_cell.angle_alpha   90.00
_cell.angle_beta   90.00
_cell.angle_gamma   90.00
#
_symmetry.space_group_name_H-M   'P 1'
#
loop_
_entity.id
_entity.type
_entity.pdbx_description
1 polymer ?
#
loop_
_entity_poly.entity_id
_entity_poly.type
_entity_poly.pdbx_seq_one_letter_code
_entity_poly.pdbx_strand_id
1 'polypeptide(L)'
;MKKLITRSCEEIMTTVYKPIEFVIDGLLAQGLYILAGAPKVGKSWLVLDMCLSIAKGESVLGQKTLQGTALYLCLEDSYVRIQNRLYEITDVPTENLYFSVMSESIGNGLEEQIETFKIEHCGLKIVFIDTLQMVRSDTDSSYGSDYKDLSVLKALADKLEITVIVVHHTRKCKDSDPFNMISGSTGISGCVDGSLVLIENKRGSRNAKLFCVGRDIENAEISLHFDSDLKKWIVTDELSTSKTKDNIFLAALYVYLKRHISFTGTASELVSELKEVTQEQFYPNRVTRDLVQNGYTLRKYGIDFQYKRTRNGRLIILHYDRERDSSDIKNTSEVTVNKLIQKV
;
A
#
# COMPACT_ATOMS: atom_id res chain seq x y z
N MET A 1 33.90 -9.41 14.33
CA MET A 1 32.50 -9.19 14.77
C MET A 1 31.82 -8.23 13.81
N LYS A 2 30.66 -8.58 13.25
CA LYS A 2 29.85 -7.64 12.47
C LYS A 2 29.24 -6.63 13.44
N LYS A 3 29.46 -5.32 13.19
CA LYS A 3 28.95 -4.23 14.02
C LYS A 3 27.45 -4.08 13.79
N LEU A 4 26.67 -3.89 14.87
CA LEU A 4 25.24 -3.60 14.78
C LEU A 4 25.06 -2.20 14.14
N ILE A 5 24.21 -2.10 13.12
CA ILE A 5 23.84 -0.81 12.51
C ILE A 5 22.71 -0.22 13.36
N THR A 6 22.98 0.93 13.97
CA THR A 6 22.02 1.58 14.86
C THR A 6 21.81 3.04 14.46
N ARG A 7 20.63 3.56 14.75
CA ARG A 7 20.28 4.98 14.67
C ARG A 7 19.72 5.42 16.01
N SER A 8 20.02 6.65 16.42
CA SER A 8 19.45 7.21 17.63
C SER A 8 17.97 7.58 17.43
N CYS A 9 17.23 7.69 18.53
CA CYS A 9 15.84 8.15 18.47
C CYS A 9 15.75 9.54 17.83
N GLU A 10 16.69 10.45 18.16
CA GLU A 10 16.71 11.80 17.58
C GLU A 10 16.95 11.74 16.05
N GLU A 11 17.86 10.90 15.59
CA GLU A 11 18.13 10.69 14.16
C GLU A 11 16.90 10.17 13.43
N ILE A 12 16.22 9.16 14.00
CA ILE A 12 14.98 8.61 13.40
C ILE A 12 13.87 9.67 13.34
N MET A 13 13.65 10.43 14.40
CA MET A 13 12.60 11.42 14.47
C MET A 13 12.84 12.67 13.61
N THR A 14 14.06 12.91 13.18
CA THR A 14 14.44 14.07 12.36
C THR A 14 14.77 13.73 10.92
N THR A 15 14.87 12.43 10.57
CA THR A 15 15.11 11.97 9.21
C THR A 15 13.80 11.95 8.43
N VAL A 16 13.81 12.53 7.23
CA VAL A 16 12.70 12.42 6.29
C VAL A 16 12.82 11.11 5.54
N TYR A 17 11.92 10.19 5.81
CA TYR A 17 11.80 8.93 5.08
C TYR A 17 10.81 9.07 3.92
N LYS A 18 11.01 8.27 2.86
CA LYS A 18 9.99 8.10 1.82
C LYS A 18 8.75 7.49 2.47
N PRO A 19 7.54 8.04 2.25
CA PRO A 19 6.32 7.41 2.74
C PRO A 19 6.14 6.01 2.17
N ILE A 20 5.50 5.14 2.95
CA ILE A 20 5.07 3.82 2.46
C ILE A 20 4.08 4.04 1.32
N GLU A 21 4.35 3.44 0.16
CA GLU A 21 3.46 3.51 -1.00
C GLU A 21 2.30 2.52 -0.83
N PHE A 22 1.09 2.98 -1.09
CA PHE A 22 -0.08 2.13 -1.22
C PHE A 22 -0.29 1.79 -2.70
N VAL A 23 -0.32 0.50 -3.01
CA VAL A 23 -0.65 0.02 -4.37
C VAL A 23 -2.17 0.05 -4.58
N ILE A 24 -2.94 -0.20 -3.50
CA ILE A 24 -4.39 0.06 -3.42
C ILE A 24 -4.62 0.89 -2.15
N ASP A 25 -5.12 2.11 -2.30
CA ASP A 25 -5.28 3.06 -1.20
C ASP A 25 -6.06 2.47 -0.02
N GLY A 26 -5.46 2.54 1.18
CA GLY A 26 -6.06 2.05 2.42
C GLY A 26 -6.22 0.54 2.53
N LEU A 27 -5.82 -0.23 1.50
CA LEU A 27 -5.99 -1.69 1.47
C LEU A 27 -4.67 -2.45 1.33
N LEU A 28 -3.79 -2.03 0.42
CA LEU A 28 -2.53 -2.72 0.15
C LEU A 28 -1.38 -1.72 0.10
N ALA A 29 -0.58 -1.71 1.14
CA ALA A 29 0.69 -0.99 1.18
C ALA A 29 1.83 -1.87 0.64
N GLN A 30 3.00 -1.28 0.44
CA GLN A 30 4.24 -2.02 0.22
C GLN A 30 4.48 -3.03 1.35
N GLY A 31 4.90 -4.26 1.02
CA GLY A 31 5.16 -5.33 1.98
C GLY A 31 4.61 -6.69 1.56
N LEU A 32 4.56 -7.63 2.51
CA LEU A 32 4.06 -8.98 2.29
C LEU A 32 2.63 -9.14 2.85
N TYR A 33 1.73 -9.60 2.02
CA TYR A 33 0.32 -9.86 2.37
C TYR A 33 -0.09 -11.29 2.08
N ILE A 34 -1.12 -11.76 2.79
CA ILE A 34 -1.78 -13.03 2.49
C ILE A 34 -3.24 -12.77 2.11
N LEU A 35 -3.69 -13.39 1.01
CA LEU A 35 -5.10 -13.46 0.62
C LEU A 35 -5.61 -14.87 0.84
N ALA A 36 -6.36 -15.09 1.92
CA ALA A 36 -6.90 -16.40 2.26
C ALA A 36 -8.39 -16.52 1.93
N GLY A 37 -8.84 -17.75 1.70
CA GLY A 37 -10.26 -18.05 1.49
C GLY A 37 -10.48 -19.51 1.08
N ALA A 38 -11.71 -19.97 1.22
CA ALA A 38 -12.08 -21.34 0.83
C ALA A 38 -11.77 -21.62 -0.66
N PRO A 39 -11.52 -22.87 -1.06
CA PRO A 39 -11.44 -23.24 -2.46
C PRO A 39 -12.68 -22.81 -3.23
N LYS A 40 -12.50 -22.25 -4.44
CA LYS A 40 -13.58 -21.81 -5.35
C LYS A 40 -14.44 -20.66 -4.83
N VAL A 41 -14.00 -19.91 -3.81
CA VAL A 41 -14.70 -18.71 -3.31
C VAL A 41 -14.55 -17.49 -4.24
N GLY A 42 -13.72 -17.57 -5.28
CA GLY A 42 -13.52 -16.47 -6.23
C GLY A 42 -12.27 -15.63 -5.98
N LYS A 43 -11.27 -16.14 -5.20
CA LYS A 43 -9.99 -15.45 -4.97
C LYS A 43 -9.29 -15.06 -6.27
N SER A 44 -9.16 -15.99 -7.22
CA SER A 44 -8.44 -15.73 -8.48
C SER A 44 -9.14 -14.68 -9.36
N TRP A 45 -10.47 -14.53 -9.27
CA TRP A 45 -11.19 -13.42 -9.90
C TRP A 45 -10.84 -12.07 -9.24
N LEU A 46 -10.81 -12.05 -7.90
CA LEU A 46 -10.41 -10.86 -7.15
C LEU A 46 -8.97 -10.45 -7.46
N VAL A 47 -8.05 -11.41 -7.49
CA VAL A 47 -6.64 -11.19 -7.84
C VAL A 47 -6.51 -10.64 -9.26
N LEU A 48 -7.21 -11.24 -10.23
CA LEU A 48 -7.15 -10.80 -11.62
C LEU A 48 -7.68 -9.38 -11.80
N ASP A 49 -8.78 -9.03 -11.12
CA ASP A 49 -9.33 -7.67 -11.13
C ASP A 49 -8.36 -6.65 -10.48
N MET A 50 -7.74 -7.00 -9.34
CA MET A 50 -6.70 -6.17 -8.73
C MET A 50 -5.51 -5.97 -9.67
N CYS A 51 -5.02 -7.03 -10.32
CA CYS A 51 -3.91 -6.96 -11.28
C CYS A 51 -4.22 -6.02 -12.45
N LEU A 52 -5.39 -6.19 -13.07
CA LEU A 52 -5.83 -5.36 -14.19
C LEU A 52 -5.98 -3.90 -13.78
N SER A 53 -6.62 -3.65 -12.63
CA SER A 53 -6.85 -2.30 -12.13
C SER A 53 -5.54 -1.58 -11.82
N ILE A 54 -4.57 -2.26 -11.21
CA ILE A 54 -3.24 -1.69 -10.94
C ILE A 54 -2.50 -1.42 -12.25
N ALA A 55 -2.52 -2.38 -13.18
CA ALA A 55 -1.84 -2.23 -14.48
C ALA A 55 -2.39 -1.06 -15.31
N LYS A 56 -3.69 -0.76 -15.20
CA LYS A 56 -4.38 0.32 -15.90
C LYS A 56 -4.47 1.62 -15.12
N GLY A 57 -4.24 1.61 -13.79
CA GLY A 57 -4.49 2.75 -12.90
C GLY A 57 -5.97 3.01 -12.64
N GLU A 58 -6.79 1.96 -12.76
CA GLU A 58 -8.23 1.99 -12.49
C GLU A 58 -8.51 1.69 -11.01
N SER A 59 -9.68 2.11 -10.51
CA SER A 59 -10.08 1.80 -9.13
C SER A 59 -10.51 0.34 -9.00
N VAL A 60 -10.21 -0.29 -7.87
CA VAL A 60 -10.67 -1.63 -7.48
C VAL A 60 -11.23 -1.63 -6.07
N LEU A 61 -12.34 -2.33 -5.84
CA LEU A 61 -13.06 -2.34 -4.56
C LEU A 61 -13.37 -0.93 -4.03
N GLY A 62 -13.65 0.02 -4.93
CA GLY A 62 -13.93 1.42 -4.58
C GLY A 62 -12.72 2.25 -4.18
N GLN A 63 -11.50 1.69 -4.17
CA GLN A 63 -10.26 2.35 -3.81
C GLN A 63 -9.45 2.70 -5.06
N LYS A 64 -8.67 3.80 -4.99
CA LYS A 64 -7.72 4.17 -6.05
C LYS A 64 -6.54 3.22 -6.06
N THR A 65 -5.96 2.99 -7.24
CA THR A 65 -4.73 2.24 -7.39
C THR A 65 -3.57 3.12 -7.82
N LEU A 66 -2.37 2.73 -7.40
CA LEU A 66 -1.13 3.26 -7.95
C LEU A 66 -0.83 2.48 -9.23
N GLN A 67 -0.90 3.16 -10.39
CA GLN A 67 -0.58 2.52 -11.67
C GLN A 67 0.86 2.01 -11.69
N GLY A 68 1.04 0.77 -12.16
CA GLY A 68 2.35 0.15 -12.33
C GLY A 68 2.26 -1.26 -12.87
N THR A 69 3.42 -1.90 -13.03
CA THR A 69 3.47 -3.28 -13.51
C THR A 69 3.02 -4.25 -12.42
N ALA A 70 2.16 -5.19 -12.78
CA ALA A 70 1.73 -6.32 -11.98
C ALA A 70 2.25 -7.63 -12.57
N LEU A 71 2.79 -8.49 -11.71
CA LEU A 71 3.18 -9.86 -12.06
C LEU A 71 2.27 -10.84 -11.32
N TYR A 72 1.63 -11.73 -12.08
CA TYR A 72 0.75 -12.77 -11.52
C TYR A 72 1.30 -14.15 -11.80
N LEU A 73 1.84 -14.83 -10.79
CA LEU A 73 2.26 -16.22 -10.84
C LEU A 73 1.04 -17.13 -10.62
N CYS A 74 0.42 -17.59 -11.72
CA CYS A 74 -0.80 -18.42 -11.75
C CYS A 74 -0.44 -19.90 -11.78
N LEU A 75 0.18 -20.43 -10.74
CA LEU A 75 0.86 -21.72 -10.74
C LEU A 75 -0.08 -22.94 -10.74
N GLU A 76 -1.36 -22.73 -10.42
CA GLU A 76 -2.41 -23.77 -10.52
C GLU A 76 -3.22 -23.67 -11.81
N ASP A 77 -2.84 -22.76 -12.72
CA ASP A 77 -3.64 -22.44 -13.90
C ASP A 77 -2.88 -22.71 -15.22
N SER A 78 -3.55 -22.54 -16.33
CA SER A 78 -2.97 -22.61 -17.68
C SER A 78 -3.21 -21.30 -18.43
N TYR A 79 -2.36 -20.97 -19.40
CA TYR A 79 -2.52 -19.78 -20.23
C TYR A 79 -3.89 -19.72 -20.93
N VAL A 80 -4.46 -20.86 -21.32
CA VAL A 80 -5.79 -20.94 -21.93
C VAL A 80 -6.88 -20.48 -20.94
N ARG A 81 -6.79 -20.90 -19.68
CA ARG A 81 -7.76 -20.47 -18.66
C ARG A 81 -7.59 -19.00 -18.30
N ILE A 82 -6.36 -18.51 -18.22
CA ILE A 82 -6.05 -17.11 -17.99
C ILE A 82 -6.62 -16.26 -19.13
N GLN A 83 -6.39 -16.66 -20.39
CA GLN A 83 -6.93 -15.99 -21.57
C GLN A 83 -8.46 -15.93 -21.55
N ASN A 84 -9.14 -17.03 -21.26
CA ASN A 84 -10.60 -17.07 -21.18
C ASN A 84 -11.11 -16.12 -20.10
N ARG A 85 -10.49 -16.09 -18.92
CA ARG A 85 -10.88 -15.15 -17.85
C ARG A 85 -10.63 -13.69 -18.22
N LEU A 86 -9.53 -13.39 -18.92
CA LEU A 86 -9.26 -12.05 -19.40
C LEU A 86 -10.34 -11.56 -20.35
N TYR A 87 -10.75 -12.39 -21.32
CA TYR A 87 -11.83 -12.04 -22.24
C TYR A 87 -13.20 -11.84 -21.54
N GLU A 88 -13.43 -12.48 -20.38
CA GLU A 88 -14.64 -12.26 -19.61
C GLU A 88 -14.62 -10.93 -18.81
N ILE A 89 -13.44 -10.34 -18.55
CA ILE A 89 -13.30 -9.11 -17.74
C ILE A 89 -13.05 -7.89 -18.60
N THR A 90 -12.30 -8.01 -19.69
CA THR A 90 -11.85 -6.85 -20.48
C THR A 90 -11.58 -7.19 -21.93
N ASP A 91 -11.92 -6.27 -22.83
CA ASP A 91 -11.57 -6.32 -24.26
C ASP A 91 -10.29 -5.51 -24.55
N VAL A 92 -9.78 -4.76 -23.57
CA VAL A 92 -8.63 -3.87 -23.74
C VAL A 92 -7.40 -4.46 -23.04
N PRO A 93 -6.38 -4.89 -23.80
CA PRO A 93 -5.13 -5.40 -23.23
C PRO A 93 -4.34 -4.28 -22.55
N THR A 94 -3.38 -4.68 -21.71
CA THR A 94 -2.41 -3.77 -21.08
C THR A 94 -1.01 -4.37 -21.14
N GLU A 95 -0.01 -3.53 -21.36
CA GLU A 95 1.41 -3.93 -21.37
C GLU A 95 2.01 -4.03 -19.95
N ASN A 96 1.26 -3.63 -18.93
CA ASN A 96 1.72 -3.60 -17.54
C ASN A 96 1.26 -4.82 -16.71
N LEU A 97 0.68 -5.85 -17.34
CA LEU A 97 0.25 -7.07 -16.64
C LEU A 97 0.90 -8.29 -17.27
N TYR A 98 1.64 -9.02 -16.44
CA TYR A 98 2.39 -10.22 -16.84
C TYR A 98 1.93 -11.45 -16.08
N PHE A 99 1.99 -12.60 -16.73
CA PHE A 99 1.57 -13.89 -16.18
C PHE A 99 2.68 -14.92 -16.31
N SER A 100 2.85 -15.75 -15.29
CA SER A 100 3.62 -16.99 -15.40
C SER A 100 2.84 -18.15 -14.80
N VAL A 101 2.88 -19.32 -15.45
CA VAL A 101 2.29 -20.57 -14.97
C VAL A 101 3.33 -21.51 -14.38
N MET A 102 4.58 -21.08 -14.30
CA MET A 102 5.71 -21.81 -13.72
C MET A 102 6.59 -20.83 -12.95
N SER A 103 7.21 -21.30 -11.88
CA SER A 103 8.25 -20.60 -11.13
C SER A 103 9.13 -21.60 -10.40
N GLU A 104 10.30 -21.14 -9.98
CA GLU A 104 11.09 -21.85 -8.98
C GLU A 104 10.45 -21.75 -7.59
N SER A 105 10.96 -22.52 -6.63
CA SER A 105 10.48 -22.47 -5.24
C SER A 105 11.23 -21.44 -4.42
N ILE A 106 10.62 -21.06 -3.29
CA ILE A 106 11.19 -20.13 -2.29
C ILE A 106 12.54 -20.66 -1.80
N GLY A 107 13.56 -19.81 -1.81
CA GLY A 107 14.92 -20.15 -1.42
C GLY A 107 15.69 -21.00 -2.45
N ASN A 108 15.10 -21.30 -3.60
CA ASN A 108 15.72 -22.07 -4.66
C ASN A 108 15.54 -21.43 -6.06
N GLY A 109 15.46 -20.10 -6.13
CA GLY A 109 15.46 -19.37 -7.40
C GLY A 109 14.27 -18.44 -7.63
N LEU A 110 13.16 -18.55 -6.86
CA LEU A 110 12.00 -17.68 -7.02
C LEU A 110 12.36 -16.20 -6.82
N GLU A 111 13.18 -15.92 -5.80
CA GLU A 111 13.61 -14.56 -5.48
C GLU A 111 14.40 -13.95 -6.61
N GLU A 112 15.34 -14.69 -7.17
CA GLU A 112 16.17 -14.26 -8.30
C GLU A 112 15.34 -14.04 -9.56
N GLN A 113 14.30 -14.86 -9.78
CA GLN A 113 13.37 -14.68 -10.90
C GLN A 113 12.58 -13.36 -10.74
N ILE A 114 12.07 -13.06 -9.55
CA ILE A 114 11.34 -11.81 -9.28
C ILE A 114 12.28 -10.60 -9.34
N GLU A 115 13.50 -10.72 -8.83
CA GLU A 115 14.52 -9.66 -8.91
C GLU A 115 14.89 -9.34 -10.35
N THR A 116 15.14 -10.37 -11.18
CA THR A 116 15.41 -10.23 -12.60
C THR A 116 14.24 -9.56 -13.31
N PHE A 117 13.02 -10.01 -13.05
CA PHE A 117 11.82 -9.40 -13.60
C PHE A 117 11.68 -7.93 -13.20
N LYS A 118 12.02 -7.57 -11.96
CA LYS A 118 12.00 -6.17 -11.49
C LYS A 118 13.03 -5.30 -12.22
N ILE A 119 14.19 -5.85 -12.57
CA ILE A 119 15.22 -5.15 -13.35
C ILE A 119 14.71 -4.89 -14.78
N GLU A 120 14.09 -5.86 -15.40
CA GLU A 120 13.55 -5.76 -16.76
C GLU A 120 12.30 -4.86 -16.80
N HIS A 121 11.53 -4.85 -15.72
CA HIS A 121 10.28 -4.09 -15.56
C HIS A 121 10.36 -3.18 -14.33
N CYS A 122 11.09 -2.08 -14.43
CA CYS A 122 11.33 -1.15 -13.32
C CYS A 122 10.04 -0.56 -12.68
N GLY A 123 8.93 -0.57 -13.42
CA GLY A 123 7.59 -0.19 -12.96
C GLY A 123 6.87 -1.24 -12.10
N LEU A 124 7.48 -2.40 -11.80
CA LEU A 124 6.85 -3.44 -10.97
C LEU A 124 6.45 -2.89 -9.61
N LYS A 125 5.17 -3.01 -9.28
CA LYS A 125 4.58 -2.57 -8.00
C LYS A 125 4.05 -3.71 -7.17
N ILE A 126 3.57 -4.79 -7.82
CA ILE A 126 2.92 -5.90 -7.13
C ILE A 126 3.23 -7.23 -7.78
N VAL A 127 3.40 -8.25 -6.94
CA VAL A 127 3.51 -9.66 -7.34
C VAL A 127 2.44 -10.46 -6.61
N PHE A 128 1.62 -11.20 -7.36
CA PHE A 128 0.70 -12.19 -6.80
C PHE A 128 1.26 -13.58 -7.03
N ILE A 129 1.18 -14.43 -6.00
CA ILE A 129 1.62 -15.83 -6.03
C ILE A 129 0.41 -16.71 -5.69
N ASP A 130 -0.14 -17.40 -6.67
CA ASP A 130 -1.34 -18.26 -6.54
C ASP A 130 -0.98 -19.72 -6.88
N THR A 131 -0.70 -20.57 -5.89
CA THR A 131 -0.84 -20.38 -4.46
C THR A 131 0.51 -20.51 -3.72
N LEU A 132 0.55 -20.11 -2.43
CA LEU A 132 1.73 -20.31 -1.58
C LEU A 132 2.23 -21.75 -1.60
N GLN A 133 1.33 -22.74 -1.64
CA GLN A 133 1.67 -24.16 -1.66
C GLN A 133 2.53 -24.57 -2.87
N MET A 134 2.35 -23.89 -4.00
CA MET A 134 3.07 -24.23 -5.25
C MET A 134 4.52 -23.76 -5.26
N VAL A 135 4.86 -22.77 -4.43
CA VAL A 135 6.21 -22.18 -4.36
C VAL A 135 7.02 -22.65 -3.15
N ARG A 136 6.42 -23.44 -2.24
CA ARG A 136 7.13 -23.96 -1.06
C ARG A 136 8.19 -24.99 -1.48
N SER A 137 9.35 -24.86 -0.85
CA SER A 137 10.45 -25.81 -1.06
C SER A 137 10.24 -27.13 -0.35
N ASP A 138 9.47 -27.11 0.75
CA ASP A 138 9.24 -28.27 1.61
C ASP A 138 7.73 -28.54 1.77
N THR A 139 7.34 -29.81 1.78
CA THR A 139 5.94 -30.23 1.99
C THR A 139 5.54 -30.24 3.47
N ASP A 140 6.52 -30.04 4.36
CA ASP A 140 6.29 -30.06 5.80
C ASP A 140 5.70 -28.72 6.27
N SER A 141 4.46 -28.74 6.75
CA SER A 141 3.72 -27.55 7.23
C SER A 141 3.96 -27.31 8.73
N SER A 142 5.22 -27.31 9.15
CA SER A 142 5.59 -26.93 10.51
C SER A 142 5.63 -25.41 10.69
N TYR A 143 5.49 -24.94 11.94
CA TYR A 143 5.61 -23.52 12.28
C TYR A 143 6.93 -22.91 11.74
N GLY A 144 8.03 -23.63 11.88
CA GLY A 144 9.35 -23.17 11.44
C GLY A 144 9.47 -23.04 9.92
N SER A 145 8.89 -23.97 9.17
CA SER A 145 8.86 -23.95 7.71
C SER A 145 7.99 -22.80 7.18
N ASP A 146 6.75 -22.67 7.70
CA ASP A 146 5.85 -21.58 7.32
C ASP A 146 6.49 -20.20 7.54
N TYR A 147 7.10 -20.00 8.72
CA TYR A 147 7.74 -18.74 9.09
C TYR A 147 8.96 -18.45 8.21
N LYS A 148 9.78 -19.48 7.93
CA LYS A 148 10.98 -19.35 7.08
C LYS A 148 10.62 -18.90 5.67
N ASP A 149 9.68 -19.59 5.01
CA ASP A 149 9.27 -19.28 3.65
C ASP A 149 8.74 -17.85 3.54
N LEU A 150 7.85 -17.44 4.45
CA LEU A 150 7.30 -16.09 4.44
C LEU A 150 8.33 -15.02 4.80
N SER A 151 9.30 -15.33 5.67
CA SER A 151 10.39 -14.40 5.99
C SER A 151 11.26 -14.08 4.77
N VAL A 152 11.47 -15.05 3.89
CA VAL A 152 12.20 -14.85 2.63
C VAL A 152 11.41 -13.92 1.69
N LEU A 153 10.11 -14.20 1.51
CA LEU A 153 9.25 -13.34 0.68
C LEU A 153 9.10 -11.92 1.28
N LYS A 154 9.05 -11.81 2.61
CA LYS A 154 9.03 -10.51 3.30
C LYS A 154 10.30 -9.72 3.02
N ALA A 155 11.47 -10.35 3.16
CA ALA A 155 12.75 -9.72 2.86
C ALA A 155 12.85 -9.28 1.40
N LEU A 156 12.31 -10.06 0.47
CA LEU A 156 12.23 -9.73 -0.95
C LEU A 156 11.33 -8.51 -1.20
N ALA A 157 10.13 -8.49 -0.62
CA ALA A 157 9.19 -7.38 -0.74
C ALA A 157 9.80 -6.06 -0.24
N ASP A 158 10.46 -6.11 0.93
CA ASP A 158 11.15 -4.96 1.52
C ASP A 158 12.33 -4.49 0.66
N LYS A 159 13.16 -5.43 0.16
CA LYS A 159 14.34 -5.14 -0.68
C LYS A 159 13.95 -4.45 -1.99
N LEU A 160 12.87 -4.92 -2.62
CA LEU A 160 12.43 -4.43 -3.92
C LEU A 160 11.45 -3.26 -3.83
N GLU A 161 11.05 -2.88 -2.62
CA GLU A 161 10.01 -1.87 -2.37
C GLU A 161 8.72 -2.15 -3.16
N ILE A 162 8.22 -3.39 -3.11
CA ILE A 162 7.01 -3.84 -3.79
C ILE A 162 6.01 -4.46 -2.82
N THR A 163 4.78 -4.64 -3.28
CA THR A 163 3.79 -5.46 -2.59
C THR A 163 3.88 -6.90 -3.11
N VAL A 164 3.97 -7.87 -2.21
CA VAL A 164 3.85 -9.30 -2.54
C VAL A 164 2.62 -9.85 -1.86
N ILE A 165 1.73 -10.51 -2.62
CA ILE A 165 0.55 -11.16 -2.09
C ILE A 165 0.63 -12.65 -2.36
N VAL A 166 0.58 -13.46 -1.31
CA VAL A 166 0.47 -14.90 -1.44
C VAL A 166 -0.99 -15.33 -1.24
N VAL A 167 -1.52 -16.06 -2.22
CA VAL A 167 -2.86 -16.64 -2.12
C VAL A 167 -2.79 -17.94 -1.35
N HIS A 168 -3.71 -18.12 -0.40
CA HIS A 168 -3.72 -19.30 0.46
C HIS A 168 -5.13 -19.79 0.74
N HIS A 169 -5.25 -20.99 1.31
CA HIS A 169 -6.51 -21.59 1.67
C HIS A 169 -6.87 -21.34 3.14
N THR A 170 -8.17 -21.34 3.45
CA THR A 170 -8.66 -21.37 4.83
C THR A 170 -8.93 -22.82 5.26
N ARG A 171 -8.83 -23.06 6.59
CA ARG A 171 -9.26 -24.31 7.22
C ARG A 171 -10.78 -24.49 7.07
N LYS A 172 -11.24 -25.74 7.14
CA LYS A 172 -12.67 -26.06 7.09
C LYS A 172 -13.41 -25.68 8.39
N CYS A 173 -12.68 -25.56 9.51
CA CYS A 173 -13.23 -25.15 10.80
C CYS A 173 -13.64 -23.69 10.78
N LYS A 174 -14.86 -23.38 11.20
CA LYS A 174 -15.31 -22.00 11.41
C LYS A 174 -14.74 -21.47 12.72
N ASP A 175 -14.29 -20.24 12.70
CA ASP A 175 -13.85 -19.50 13.88
C ASP A 175 -14.59 -18.16 13.91
N SER A 176 -14.77 -17.57 15.08
CA SER A 176 -15.35 -16.25 15.24
C SER A 176 -14.44 -15.16 14.70
N ASP A 177 -13.12 -15.39 14.74
CA ASP A 177 -12.11 -14.55 14.12
C ASP A 177 -11.74 -15.12 12.73
N PRO A 178 -12.06 -14.42 11.63
CA PRO A 178 -11.73 -14.84 10.27
C PRO A 178 -10.25 -15.17 10.05
N PHE A 179 -9.37 -14.47 10.73
CA PHE A 179 -7.91 -14.63 10.56
C PHE A 179 -7.40 -15.94 11.14
N ASN A 180 -8.06 -16.46 12.17
CA ASN A 180 -7.77 -17.81 12.71
C ASN A 180 -8.11 -18.92 11.72
N MET A 181 -8.89 -18.64 10.68
CA MET A 181 -9.25 -19.62 9.65
C MET A 181 -8.13 -19.82 8.61
N ILE A 182 -7.11 -18.95 8.56
CA ILE A 182 -5.98 -19.12 7.64
C ILE A 182 -5.32 -20.48 7.93
N SER A 183 -5.14 -21.30 6.88
CA SER A 183 -4.50 -22.63 7.02
C SER A 183 -3.02 -22.47 7.40
N GLY A 184 -2.46 -23.48 8.07
CA GLY A 184 -1.08 -23.47 8.53
C GLY A 184 -0.94 -23.03 9.97
N SER A 185 0.25 -22.61 10.34
CA SER A 185 0.58 -22.21 11.71
C SER A 185 0.28 -20.73 11.97
N THR A 186 0.29 -20.34 13.25
CA THR A 186 0.25 -18.91 13.65
C THR A 186 1.47 -18.12 13.15
N GLY A 187 2.53 -18.81 12.71
CA GLY A 187 3.71 -18.22 12.07
C GLY A 187 3.37 -17.49 10.77
N ILE A 188 2.35 -17.95 10.05
CA ILE A 188 1.89 -17.29 8.81
C ILE A 188 1.40 -15.87 9.11
N SER A 189 0.46 -15.72 10.02
CA SER A 189 -0.10 -14.41 10.38
C SER A 189 0.92 -13.48 11.06
N GLY A 190 1.92 -14.05 11.76
CA GLY A 190 2.96 -13.28 12.45
C GLY A 190 4.03 -12.67 11.53
N CYS A 191 4.24 -13.24 10.35
CA CYS A 191 5.30 -12.84 9.43
C CYS A 191 4.85 -11.77 8.41
N VAL A 192 3.58 -11.76 8.04
CA VAL A 192 3.03 -10.85 7.02
C VAL A 192 2.74 -9.45 7.58
N ASP A 193 2.75 -8.45 6.71
CA ASP A 193 2.37 -7.07 7.05
C ASP A 193 0.86 -6.89 7.10
N GLY A 194 0.13 -7.73 6.37
CA GLY A 194 -1.33 -7.74 6.44
C GLY A 194 -1.95 -9.03 5.92
N SER A 195 -3.20 -9.23 6.30
CA SER A 195 -3.99 -10.39 5.91
C SER A 195 -5.35 -9.96 5.39
N LEU A 196 -5.75 -10.56 4.28
CA LEU A 196 -7.07 -10.43 3.68
C LEU A 196 -7.74 -11.81 3.68
N VAL A 197 -8.96 -11.89 4.20
CA VAL A 197 -9.71 -13.16 4.27
C VAL A 197 -11.04 -13.00 3.56
N LEU A 198 -11.21 -13.71 2.44
CA LEU A 198 -12.45 -13.71 1.66
C LEU A 198 -13.36 -14.86 2.11
N ILE A 199 -14.50 -14.52 2.70
CA ILE A 199 -15.48 -15.48 3.22
C ILE A 199 -16.82 -15.27 2.54
N GLU A 200 -17.32 -16.29 1.84
CA GLU A 200 -18.65 -16.29 1.27
C GLU A 200 -19.71 -16.49 2.38
N ASN A 201 -20.74 -15.66 2.40
CA ASN A 201 -21.79 -15.69 3.42
C ASN A 201 -22.53 -17.05 3.44
N LYS A 202 -22.86 -17.55 2.26
CA LYS A 202 -23.43 -18.87 2.04
C LYS A 202 -22.92 -19.38 0.70
N ARG A 203 -22.52 -20.63 0.64
CA ARG A 203 -21.98 -21.24 -0.58
C ARG A 203 -22.93 -21.04 -1.77
N GLY A 204 -22.42 -20.43 -2.83
CA GLY A 204 -23.17 -20.12 -4.04
C GLY A 204 -24.05 -18.87 -3.96
N SER A 205 -23.99 -18.10 -2.86
CA SER A 205 -24.78 -16.85 -2.72
C SER A 205 -24.22 -15.70 -3.52
N ARG A 206 -22.98 -15.79 -3.98
CA ARG A 206 -22.22 -14.68 -4.61
C ARG A 206 -22.06 -13.46 -3.72
N ASN A 207 -22.38 -13.56 -2.45
CA ASN A 207 -22.16 -12.53 -1.45
C ASN A 207 -21.05 -12.99 -0.51
N ALA A 208 -20.06 -12.14 -0.29
CA ALA A 208 -18.91 -12.42 0.53
C ALA A 208 -18.55 -11.21 1.38
N LYS A 209 -17.71 -11.45 2.39
CA LYS A 209 -17.04 -10.41 3.16
C LYS A 209 -15.54 -10.57 2.98
N LEU A 210 -14.87 -9.45 2.72
CA LEU A 210 -13.42 -9.37 2.72
C LEU A 210 -13.00 -8.71 4.04
N PHE A 211 -12.38 -9.49 4.91
CA PHE A 211 -11.80 -9.00 6.16
C PHE A 211 -10.35 -8.62 5.93
N CYS A 212 -9.95 -7.44 6.39
CA CYS A 212 -8.62 -6.89 6.18
C CYS A 212 -8.02 -6.45 7.51
N VAL A 213 -6.75 -6.80 7.74
CA VAL A 213 -5.95 -6.35 8.89
C VAL A 213 -4.50 -6.20 8.47
N GLY A 214 -3.79 -5.22 9.01
CA GLY A 214 -2.36 -5.05 8.71
C GLY A 214 -1.70 -3.99 9.57
N ARG A 215 -0.37 -3.89 9.43
CA ARG A 215 0.45 -2.92 10.18
C ARG A 215 0.21 -1.49 9.75
N ASP A 216 -0.03 -1.29 8.44
CA ASP A 216 -0.13 0.03 7.81
C ASP A 216 -1.55 0.31 7.29
N ILE A 217 -2.50 -0.61 7.50
CA ILE A 217 -3.90 -0.49 7.10
C ILE A 217 -4.82 -0.58 8.32
N GLU A 218 -5.93 0.12 8.28
CA GLU A 218 -6.97 -0.02 9.30
C GLU A 218 -7.71 -1.34 9.15
N ASN A 219 -8.17 -1.92 10.26
CA ASN A 219 -9.02 -3.10 10.23
C ASN A 219 -10.32 -2.75 9.50
N ALA A 220 -10.66 -3.55 8.50
CA ALA A 220 -11.83 -3.32 7.67
C ALA A 220 -12.60 -4.62 7.39
N GLU A 221 -13.90 -4.49 7.26
CA GLU A 221 -14.82 -5.51 6.76
C GLU A 221 -15.55 -4.92 5.55
N ILE A 222 -15.35 -5.50 4.38
CA ILE A 222 -15.90 -5.03 3.10
C ILE A 222 -16.92 -6.04 2.63
N SER A 223 -18.18 -5.62 2.51
CA SER A 223 -19.25 -6.46 1.94
C SER A 223 -19.15 -6.46 0.42
N LEU A 224 -19.14 -7.65 -0.17
CA LEU A 224 -18.91 -7.86 -1.59
C LEU A 224 -20.02 -8.69 -2.23
N HIS A 225 -20.38 -8.34 -3.44
CA HIS A 225 -21.21 -9.13 -4.34
C HIS A 225 -20.42 -9.50 -5.60
N PHE A 226 -20.44 -10.78 -5.99
CA PHE A 226 -19.83 -11.22 -7.24
C PHE A 226 -20.81 -10.99 -8.39
N ASP A 227 -20.52 -9.99 -9.21
CA ASP A 227 -21.24 -9.73 -10.45
C ASP A 227 -20.85 -10.77 -11.50
N SER A 228 -21.84 -11.53 -11.95
CA SER A 228 -21.61 -12.63 -12.90
C SER A 228 -21.42 -12.16 -14.34
N ASP A 229 -21.87 -10.98 -14.67
CA ASP A 229 -21.75 -10.43 -16.01
C ASP A 229 -20.39 -9.73 -16.18
N LEU A 230 -19.99 -8.98 -15.16
CA LEU A 230 -18.70 -8.30 -15.12
C LEU A 230 -17.55 -9.19 -14.63
N LYS A 231 -17.84 -10.36 -14.04
CA LYS A 231 -16.86 -11.29 -13.42
C LYS A 231 -15.98 -10.63 -12.35
N LYS A 232 -16.56 -9.68 -11.62
CA LYS A 232 -15.87 -8.86 -10.62
C LYS A 232 -16.58 -8.88 -9.28
N TRP A 233 -15.80 -8.67 -8.22
CA TRP A 233 -16.33 -8.40 -6.90
C TRP A 233 -16.67 -6.91 -6.77
N ILE A 234 -17.92 -6.60 -6.51
CA ILE A 234 -18.44 -5.24 -6.34
C ILE A 234 -18.72 -5.01 -4.87
N VAL A 235 -18.30 -3.87 -4.35
CA VAL A 235 -18.60 -3.42 -2.98
C VAL A 235 -20.09 -3.07 -2.88
N THR A 236 -20.79 -3.66 -1.91
CA THR A 236 -22.24 -3.46 -1.73
C THR A 236 -22.58 -2.44 -0.67
N ASP A 237 -21.73 -2.28 0.35
CA ASP A 237 -21.89 -1.22 1.34
C ASP A 237 -21.07 0.00 0.88
N GLU A 238 -21.58 1.21 1.14
CA GLU A 238 -20.73 2.39 1.04
C GLU A 238 -19.56 2.15 2.03
N LEU A 239 -18.40 1.80 1.47
CA LEU A 239 -17.18 1.91 2.24
C LEU A 239 -17.23 3.32 2.83
N SER A 240 -17.23 3.42 4.15
CA SER A 240 -16.77 4.64 4.78
C SER A 240 -15.33 4.81 4.29
N THR A 241 -15.21 5.38 3.08
CA THR A 241 -13.93 5.76 2.54
C THR A 241 -13.28 6.53 3.66
N SER A 242 -12.20 5.97 4.21
CA SER A 242 -11.31 6.76 5.03
C SER A 242 -10.98 7.92 4.10
N LYS A 243 -11.69 9.04 4.28
CA LYS A 243 -11.36 10.29 3.61
C LYS A 243 -9.89 10.43 3.91
N THR A 244 -9.05 10.31 2.88
CA THR A 244 -7.69 10.80 2.95
C THR A 244 -7.85 12.14 3.62
N LYS A 245 -7.50 12.24 4.90
CA LYS A 245 -7.62 13.49 5.65
C LYS A 245 -6.75 14.44 4.87
N ASP A 246 -7.42 15.29 4.08
CA ASP A 246 -6.75 16.34 3.33
C ASP A 246 -5.74 16.94 4.29
N ASN A 247 -4.45 16.87 3.96
CA ASN A 247 -3.42 17.31 4.88
C ASN A 247 -3.43 18.83 4.93
N ILE A 248 -4.37 19.37 5.70
CA ILE A 248 -4.66 20.81 5.83
C ILE A 248 -3.40 21.55 6.26
N PHE A 249 -2.56 20.93 7.10
CA PHE A 249 -1.28 21.52 7.52
C PHE A 249 -0.35 21.75 6.31
N LEU A 250 -0.24 20.75 5.43
CA LEU A 250 0.61 20.82 4.24
C LEU A 250 0.11 21.87 3.25
N ALA A 251 -1.20 21.93 3.04
CA ALA A 251 -1.84 22.93 2.20
C ALA A 251 -1.65 24.35 2.74
N ALA A 252 -1.86 24.56 4.04
CA ALA A 252 -1.66 25.85 4.69
C ALA A 252 -0.19 26.30 4.62
N LEU A 253 0.75 25.41 4.88
CA LEU A 253 2.18 25.66 4.80
C LEU A 253 2.61 26.06 3.38
N TYR A 254 2.11 25.34 2.37
CA TYR A 254 2.40 25.64 0.97
C TYR A 254 1.89 27.02 0.56
N VAL A 255 0.64 27.37 0.92
CA VAL A 255 0.05 28.69 0.63
C VAL A 255 0.83 29.80 1.34
N TYR A 256 1.21 29.60 2.60
CA TYR A 256 2.02 30.55 3.36
C TYR A 256 3.37 30.79 2.69
N LEU A 257 4.11 29.71 2.36
CA LEU A 257 5.45 29.83 1.78
C LEU A 257 5.46 30.33 0.34
N LYS A 258 4.41 30.11 -0.43
CA LYS A 258 4.25 30.76 -1.74
C LYS A 258 4.20 32.31 -1.64
N ARG A 259 3.70 32.84 -0.54
CA ARG A 259 3.63 34.30 -0.27
C ARG A 259 4.92 34.84 0.33
N HIS A 260 5.52 34.09 1.25
CA HIS A 260 6.62 34.58 2.10
C HIS A 260 8.00 34.04 1.73
N ILE A 261 8.07 33.00 0.86
CA ILE A 261 9.29 32.34 0.35
C ILE A 261 10.09 31.60 1.42
N SER A 262 10.22 32.13 2.62
CA SER A 262 10.96 31.51 3.71
C SER A 262 10.33 31.80 5.05
N PHE A 263 10.61 30.92 6.03
CA PHE A 263 10.27 31.13 7.43
C PHE A 263 11.45 30.69 8.30
N THR A 264 11.71 31.44 9.37
CA THR A 264 12.66 31.04 10.41
C THR A 264 12.08 31.43 11.77
N GLY A 265 11.81 30.43 12.60
CA GLY A 265 11.19 30.65 13.89
C GLY A 265 10.93 29.36 14.66
N THR A 266 10.26 29.48 15.78
CA THR A 266 9.80 28.35 16.61
C THR A 266 8.53 27.70 16.03
N ALA A 267 8.19 26.50 16.51
CA ALA A 267 6.93 25.84 16.14
C ALA A 267 5.70 26.67 16.52
N SER A 268 5.76 27.42 17.63
CA SER A 268 4.66 28.29 18.08
C SER A 268 4.47 29.49 17.15
N GLU A 269 5.57 30.10 16.72
CA GLU A 269 5.54 31.21 15.75
C GLU A 269 4.98 30.71 14.41
N LEU A 270 5.44 29.55 13.89
CA LEU A 270 4.90 28.98 12.65
C LEU A 270 3.39 28.72 12.74
N VAL A 271 2.91 28.17 13.84
CA VAL A 271 1.47 27.96 14.05
C VAL A 271 0.71 29.29 14.06
N SER A 272 1.28 30.36 14.60
CA SER A 272 0.66 31.68 14.59
C SER A 272 0.58 32.25 13.17
N GLU A 273 1.62 32.12 12.36
CA GLU A 273 1.64 32.53 10.95
C GLU A 273 0.63 31.75 10.09
N LEU A 274 0.51 30.43 10.33
CA LEU A 274 -0.45 29.60 9.58
C LEU A 274 -1.92 29.95 9.90
N LYS A 275 -2.23 30.59 11.03
CA LYS A 275 -3.57 31.09 11.32
C LYS A 275 -4.02 32.20 10.39
N GLU A 276 -3.09 32.93 9.76
CA GLU A 276 -3.41 33.94 8.75
C GLU A 276 -3.88 33.32 7.42
N VAL A 277 -3.54 32.05 7.20
CA VAL A 277 -3.84 31.32 5.97
C VAL A 277 -5.10 30.48 6.09
N THR A 278 -5.42 30.00 7.32
CA THR A 278 -6.56 29.12 7.56
C THR A 278 -7.10 29.29 8.96
N GLN A 279 -8.39 29.05 9.14
CA GLN A 279 -9.04 29.05 10.47
C GLN A 279 -8.83 27.74 11.24
N GLU A 280 -8.12 26.77 10.65
CA GLU A 280 -7.85 25.49 11.29
C GLU A 280 -6.85 25.62 12.45
N GLN A 281 -7.05 24.80 13.46
CA GLN A 281 -6.19 24.82 14.64
C GLN A 281 -5.02 23.85 14.50
N PHE A 282 -3.80 24.38 14.51
CA PHE A 282 -2.56 23.60 14.58
C PHE A 282 -1.96 23.65 15.99
N TYR A 283 -1.18 22.61 16.31
CA TYR A 283 -0.55 22.47 17.62
C TYR A 283 0.97 22.47 17.52
N PRO A 284 1.69 23.35 18.23
CA PRO A 284 3.16 23.45 18.12
C PRO A 284 3.91 22.13 18.36
N ASN A 285 3.41 21.28 19.28
CA ASN A 285 4.01 19.98 19.58
C ASN A 285 3.89 18.95 18.42
N ARG A 286 3.02 19.21 17.44
CA ARG A 286 2.84 18.36 16.25
C ARG A 286 3.61 18.83 15.02
N VAL A 287 3.99 20.12 14.96
CA VAL A 287 4.63 20.73 13.79
C VAL A 287 5.85 19.97 13.34
N THR A 288 6.76 19.60 14.26
CA THR A 288 7.96 18.82 13.90
C THR A 288 7.61 17.49 13.26
N ARG A 289 6.65 16.78 13.84
CA ARG A 289 6.16 15.52 13.30
C ARG A 289 5.56 15.70 11.91
N ASP A 290 4.68 16.70 11.78
CA ASP A 290 3.94 16.93 10.53
C ASP A 290 4.90 17.37 9.41
N LEU A 291 5.96 18.13 9.68
CA LEU A 291 7.00 18.48 8.74
C LEU A 291 7.82 17.27 8.31
N VAL A 292 8.25 16.41 9.25
CA VAL A 292 9.07 15.24 8.96
C VAL A 292 8.27 14.19 8.19
N GLN A 293 7.05 13.89 8.64
CA GLN A 293 6.18 12.91 7.98
C GLN A 293 5.79 13.32 6.56
N ASN A 294 5.63 14.62 6.32
CA ASN A 294 5.30 15.14 5.00
C ASN A 294 6.54 15.64 4.22
N GLY A 295 7.74 15.47 4.75
CA GLY A 295 8.96 16.05 4.18
C GLY A 295 9.26 15.59 2.76
N TYR A 296 8.91 14.37 2.40
CA TYR A 296 9.02 13.88 1.02
C TYR A 296 8.07 14.62 0.09
N THR A 297 6.83 14.82 0.50
CA THR A 297 5.81 15.56 -0.25
C THR A 297 6.16 17.05 -0.32
N LEU A 298 6.62 17.64 0.78
CA LEU A 298 7.06 19.04 0.82
C LEU A 298 8.17 19.31 -0.19
N ARG A 299 9.15 18.41 -0.33
CA ARG A 299 10.22 18.53 -1.34
C ARG A 299 9.69 18.52 -2.78
N LYS A 300 8.63 17.75 -3.07
CA LYS A 300 7.96 17.77 -4.39
C LYS A 300 7.29 19.11 -4.68
N TYR A 301 6.87 19.83 -3.65
CA TYR A 301 6.33 21.19 -3.73
C TYR A 301 7.41 22.26 -3.61
N GLY A 302 8.67 21.93 -3.77
CA GLY A 302 9.79 22.86 -3.69
C GLY A 302 10.05 23.38 -2.28
N ILE A 303 9.52 22.74 -1.23
CA ILE A 303 9.70 23.18 0.15
C ILE A 303 10.77 22.32 0.84
N ASP A 304 11.86 22.94 1.23
CA ASP A 304 12.89 22.38 2.08
C ASP A 304 12.72 22.86 3.52
N PHE A 305 13.06 22.01 4.48
CA PHE A 305 13.08 22.39 5.89
C PHE A 305 14.32 21.85 6.60
N GLN A 306 14.75 22.61 7.59
CA GLN A 306 15.87 22.28 8.47
C GLN A 306 15.55 22.65 9.90
N TYR A 307 16.17 21.96 10.85
CA TYR A 307 16.12 22.29 12.26
C TYR A 307 17.47 22.80 12.75
N LYS A 308 17.44 23.89 13.51
CA LYS A 308 18.62 24.41 14.20
C LYS A 308 18.37 24.42 15.70
N ARG A 309 19.21 23.71 16.46
CA ARG A 309 19.14 23.73 17.92
C ARG A 309 19.78 25.03 18.44
N THR A 310 19.08 25.72 19.32
CA THR A 310 19.57 26.92 20.00
C THR A 310 19.48 26.73 21.51
N ARG A 311 20.09 27.64 22.30
CA ARG A 311 19.97 27.60 23.77
C ARG A 311 18.53 27.71 24.24
N ASN A 312 17.65 28.36 23.50
CA ASN A 312 16.26 28.64 23.84
C ASN A 312 15.25 27.68 23.18
N GLY A 313 15.73 26.59 22.52
CA GLY A 313 14.86 25.61 21.87
C GLY A 313 15.26 25.26 20.44
N ARG A 314 14.33 24.69 19.70
CA ARG A 314 14.52 24.27 18.29
C ARG A 314 13.90 25.32 17.38
N LEU A 315 14.70 25.86 16.45
CA LEU A 315 14.23 26.70 15.35
C LEU A 315 13.95 25.83 14.12
N ILE A 316 12.89 26.17 13.43
CA ILE A 316 12.46 25.62 12.15
C ILE A 316 12.86 26.65 11.09
N ILE A 317 13.55 26.20 10.07
CA ILE A 317 13.93 26.99 8.89
C ILE A 317 13.25 26.34 7.70
N LEU A 318 12.40 27.09 7.01
CA LEU A 318 11.68 26.67 5.83
C LEU A 318 12.09 27.55 4.66
N HIS A 319 12.22 26.95 3.48
CA HIS A 319 12.51 27.65 2.25
C HIS A 319 11.69 27.08 1.10
N TYR A 320 11.07 27.93 0.29
CA TYR A 320 10.33 27.57 -0.91
C TYR A 320 11.12 27.94 -2.16
N ASP A 321 11.39 26.92 -2.95
CA ASP A 321 12.06 27.05 -4.24
C ASP A 321 11.03 26.87 -5.37
N ARG A 322 10.74 27.95 -6.07
CA ARG A 322 9.75 27.98 -7.14
C ARG A 322 10.13 27.14 -8.35
N GLU A 323 11.44 26.98 -8.64
CA GLU A 323 11.92 26.21 -9.79
C GLU A 323 11.77 24.69 -9.57
N ARG A 324 11.77 24.25 -8.32
CA ARG A 324 11.57 22.85 -7.94
C ARG A 324 10.13 22.46 -7.64
N ASP A 325 9.21 23.43 -7.68
CA ASP A 325 7.79 23.16 -7.46
C ASP A 325 7.19 22.40 -8.65
N SER A 326 6.92 21.12 -8.46
CA SER A 326 6.33 20.23 -9.46
C SER A 326 4.79 20.21 -9.43
N SER A 327 4.15 21.15 -8.74
CA SER A 327 2.68 21.23 -8.59
C SER A 327 1.94 21.62 -9.88
N ASP A 328 2.63 22.06 -10.92
CA ASP A 328 2.04 22.27 -12.25
C ASP A 328 1.68 20.96 -12.97
N ILE A 329 2.05 19.81 -12.42
CA ILE A 329 1.57 18.51 -12.89
C ILE A 329 0.17 18.27 -12.28
N LYS A 330 -0.86 18.54 -13.10
CA LYS A 330 -2.28 18.28 -12.82
C LYS A 330 -2.48 16.92 -12.17
N ASN A 331 -2.64 16.86 -10.83
CA ASN A 331 -3.35 15.78 -10.17
C ASN A 331 -3.59 16.02 -8.66
N THR A 332 -4.82 15.93 -8.26
CA THR A 332 -5.43 15.57 -6.96
C THR A 332 -5.19 16.47 -5.73
N SER A 333 -4.07 17.12 -5.55
CA SER A 333 -3.84 18.05 -4.42
C SER A 333 -4.34 19.48 -4.69
N GLU A 334 -4.53 19.87 -5.94
CA GLU A 334 -5.10 21.18 -6.30
C GLU A 334 -6.54 21.36 -5.80
N VAL A 335 -7.33 20.29 -5.72
CA VAL A 335 -8.72 20.39 -5.26
C VAL A 335 -8.78 20.82 -3.79
N THR A 336 -7.84 20.37 -2.95
CA THR A 336 -7.78 20.71 -1.52
C THR A 336 -7.17 22.10 -1.31
N VAL A 337 -6.09 22.42 -2.03
CA VAL A 337 -5.47 23.75 -2.00
C VAL A 337 -6.42 24.80 -2.58
N ASN A 338 -7.08 24.54 -3.70
CA ASN A 338 -8.06 25.43 -4.30
C ASN A 338 -9.33 25.59 -3.44
N LYS A 339 -9.78 24.55 -2.74
CA LYS A 339 -10.87 24.66 -1.77
C LYS A 339 -10.50 25.53 -0.55
N LEU A 340 -9.25 25.53 -0.13
CA LEU A 340 -8.74 26.41 0.93
C LEU A 340 -8.59 27.84 0.44
N ILE A 341 -8.10 28.04 -0.80
CA ILE A 341 -7.95 29.38 -1.43
C ILE A 341 -9.33 30.01 -1.69
N GLN A 342 -10.36 29.23 -2.02
CA GLN A 342 -11.72 29.74 -2.26
C GLN A 342 -12.51 30.06 -0.96
N LYS A 343 -12.01 29.65 0.21
CA LYS A 343 -12.60 29.93 1.52
C LYS A 343 -11.91 31.11 2.24
N VAL A 344 -10.90 31.69 1.63
CA VAL A 344 -10.20 32.92 2.07
C VAL A 344 -10.51 34.03 1.08
#